data_7593d145cb16fe8179d96230c97b5ed0
#
_entry.id   7593d145cb16fe8179d96230c97b5ed0
#
_cell.length_a   1.000
_cell.length_b   1.000
_cell.length_c   1.000
_cell.angle_alpha   90.00
_cell.angle_beta   90.00
_cell.angle_gamma   90.00
#
_symmetry.space_group_name_H-M   'P 1'
#
loop_
_entity.id
_entity.type
_entity.pdbx_description
1 polymer ?
#
loop_
_entity_poly.entity_id
_entity_poly.type
_entity_poly.pdbx_seq_one_letter_code
_entity_poly.pdbx_strand_id
1 'polypeptide(L)'
;MQCSVTVVNLIHDTATEIDRPVCHVIPGSSWRAKLGTSGGHPQRTVHIRLPHAAGYLPYFQWAKLPPGEKAAHWTLKRGGKLICGAVRILTEAEYAALEKTHICCTVAAVSDNREPLLPHFHVEGS
;
A
#
# COMPACT_ATOMS: atom_id res chain seq x y z
N MET A 1 0.53 11.81 -14.49
CA MET A 1 0.42 12.72 -13.34
C MET A 1 1.01 12.06 -12.12
N GLN A 2 1.92 12.76 -11.43
CA GLN A 2 2.51 12.25 -10.19
C GLN A 2 1.66 12.66 -8.99
N CYS A 3 1.61 11.80 -8.00
CA CYS A 3 0.88 12.05 -6.75
C CYS A 3 1.61 11.37 -5.60
N SER A 4 1.14 11.59 -4.38
CA SER A 4 1.58 10.81 -3.25
C SER A 4 0.65 9.62 -3.08
N VAL A 5 1.23 8.47 -2.75
CA VAL A 5 0.47 7.26 -2.41
C VAL A 5 0.89 6.87 -1.01
N THR A 6 -0.09 6.51 -0.19
CA THR A 6 0.17 6.04 1.16
C THR A 6 0.08 4.52 1.20
N VAL A 7 1.15 3.90 1.68
CA VAL A 7 1.18 2.46 1.94
C VAL A 7 0.76 2.24 3.38
N VAL A 8 -0.25 1.42 3.60
CA VAL A 8 -0.73 1.11 4.95
C VAL A 8 -0.32 -0.32 5.30
N ASN A 9 0.51 -0.46 6.32
CA ASN A 9 0.92 -1.75 6.83
C ASN A 9 0.27 -1.99 8.19
N LEU A 10 -0.21 -3.21 8.42
CA LEU A 10 -0.78 -3.58 9.71
C LEU A 10 0.28 -4.24 10.58
N ILE A 11 0.42 -3.75 11.79
CA ILE A 11 1.35 -4.30 12.79
C ILE A 11 0.53 -4.87 13.93
N HIS A 12 0.70 -6.16 14.21
CA HIS A 12 -0.01 -6.80 15.30
C HIS A 12 0.56 -6.38 16.65
N ASP A 13 -0.31 -5.90 17.52
CA ASP A 13 0.04 -5.54 18.89
C ASP A 13 -0.36 -6.69 19.81
N THR A 14 0.63 -7.40 20.35
CA THR A 14 0.39 -8.57 21.20
C THR A 14 -0.21 -8.21 22.55
N ALA A 15 -0.03 -6.98 23.01
CA ALA A 15 -0.59 -6.55 24.29
C ALA A 15 -2.10 -6.33 24.21
N THR A 16 -2.59 -5.82 23.09
CA THR A 16 -4.02 -5.53 22.89
C THR A 16 -4.71 -6.51 21.94
N GLU A 17 -3.96 -7.39 21.29
CA GLU A 17 -4.43 -8.33 20.25
C GLU A 17 -5.13 -7.60 19.09
N ILE A 18 -4.71 -6.38 18.78
CA ILE A 18 -5.27 -5.56 17.71
C ILE A 18 -4.18 -5.28 16.67
N ASP A 19 -4.53 -5.37 15.38
CA ASP A 19 -3.67 -4.93 14.30
C ASP A 19 -3.78 -3.42 14.16
N ARG A 20 -2.65 -2.73 14.21
CA ARG A 20 -2.59 -1.27 14.11
C ARG A 20 -2.10 -0.83 12.74
N PRO A 21 -2.82 0.08 12.06
CA PRO A 21 -2.37 0.61 10.78
C PRO A 21 -1.23 1.61 10.96
N VAL A 22 -0.19 1.45 10.16
CA VAL A 22 0.94 2.38 10.09
C VAL A 22 1.06 2.86 8.66
N CYS A 23 1.10 4.17 8.48
CA CYS A 23 1.09 4.80 7.17
C CYS A 23 2.48 5.28 6.77
N HIS A 24 2.83 5.03 5.49
CA HIS A 24 4.05 5.56 4.88
C HIS A 24 3.67 6.26 3.59
N VAL A 25 3.96 7.55 3.52
CA VAL A 25 3.64 8.37 2.35
C VAL A 25 4.79 8.31 1.35
N ILE A 26 4.50 7.87 0.13
CA ILE A 26 5.49 7.74 -0.93
C ILE A 26 5.20 8.80 -1.99
N PRO A 27 5.97 9.89 -2.04
CA PRO A 27 5.80 10.91 -3.07
C PRO A 27 6.36 10.45 -4.42
N GLY A 28 5.98 11.13 -5.47
CA GLY A 28 6.45 10.79 -6.82
C GLY A 28 5.87 9.51 -7.37
N SER A 29 4.72 9.10 -6.88
CA SER A 29 4.00 7.91 -7.31
C SER A 29 2.99 8.26 -8.40
N SER A 30 2.39 7.25 -9.02
CA SER A 30 1.27 7.46 -9.94
C SER A 30 0.15 6.48 -9.61
N TRP A 31 -1.07 6.91 -9.92
CA TRP A 31 -2.29 6.14 -9.63
C TRP A 31 -3.20 6.20 -10.84
N ARG A 32 -3.51 5.06 -11.43
CA ARG A 32 -4.39 4.99 -12.58
C ARG A 32 -5.44 3.90 -12.35
N ALA A 33 -6.70 4.31 -12.30
CA ALA A 33 -7.81 3.39 -12.22
C ALA A 33 -8.36 3.13 -13.61
N LYS A 34 -8.65 1.87 -13.91
CA LYS A 34 -9.31 1.46 -15.14
C LYS A 34 -10.59 0.71 -14.81
N LEU A 35 -11.65 1.04 -15.52
CA LEU A 35 -12.91 0.30 -15.47
C LEU A 35 -12.95 -0.67 -16.64
N GLY A 36 -13.29 -1.91 -16.34
CA GLY A 36 -13.46 -2.95 -17.34
C GLY A 36 -14.62 -3.84 -16.99
N THR A 37 -14.78 -4.91 -17.74
CA THR A 37 -15.79 -5.91 -17.45
C THR A 37 -15.17 -7.29 -17.44
N SER A 38 -15.69 -8.16 -16.57
CA SER A 38 -15.32 -9.56 -16.52
C SER A 38 -16.60 -10.37 -16.36
N GLY A 39 -16.89 -11.25 -17.31
CA GLY A 39 -18.12 -12.03 -17.29
C GLY A 39 -19.39 -11.18 -17.29
N GLY A 40 -19.36 -9.99 -17.90
CA GLY A 40 -20.49 -9.07 -17.91
C GLY A 40 -20.64 -8.20 -16.68
N HIS A 41 -19.75 -8.33 -15.69
CA HIS A 41 -19.78 -7.52 -14.48
C HIS A 41 -18.71 -6.43 -14.54
N PRO A 42 -19.04 -5.18 -14.12
CA PRO A 42 -18.04 -4.13 -14.06
C PRO A 42 -16.94 -4.49 -13.05
N GLN A 43 -15.69 -4.29 -13.45
CA GLN A 43 -14.54 -4.47 -12.58
C GLN A 43 -13.65 -3.25 -12.63
N ARG A 44 -13.11 -2.89 -11.49
CA ARG A 44 -12.13 -1.82 -11.36
C ARG A 44 -10.76 -2.43 -11.11
N THR A 45 -9.79 -2.00 -11.92
CA THR A 45 -8.38 -2.35 -11.71
C THR A 45 -7.60 -1.08 -11.52
N VAL A 46 -6.74 -1.06 -10.51
CA VAL A 46 -5.89 0.08 -10.21
C VAL A 46 -4.45 -0.30 -10.51
N HIS A 47 -3.76 0.55 -11.27
CA HIS A 47 -2.34 0.40 -11.55
C HIS A 47 -1.59 1.52 -10.86
N ILE A 48 -0.65 1.16 -10.01
CA ILE A 48 0.09 2.09 -9.18
C ILE A 48 1.57 1.89 -9.44
N ARG A 49 2.28 3.00 -9.61
CA ARG A 49 3.73 3.00 -9.71
C ARG A 49 4.29 3.68 -8.48
N LEU A 50 5.14 2.99 -7.74
CA LEU A 50 5.81 3.52 -6.56
C LEU A 50 7.31 3.56 -6.81
N PRO A 51 7.98 4.70 -6.60
CA PRO A 51 9.43 4.73 -6.67
C PRO A 51 10.03 3.91 -5.52
N HIS A 52 11.26 3.44 -5.70
CA HIS A 52 11.99 2.82 -4.60
C HIS A 52 12.35 3.90 -3.59
N ALA A 53 11.65 3.93 -2.48
CA ALA A 53 11.83 4.90 -1.41
C ALA A 53 12.55 4.24 -0.22
N ALA A 54 13.20 5.08 0.58
CA ALA A 54 13.91 4.61 1.77
C ALA A 54 12.97 3.88 2.72
N GLY A 55 13.46 2.87 3.40
CA GLY A 55 12.71 2.12 4.40
C GLY A 55 11.95 0.92 3.86
N TYR A 56 11.95 0.70 2.54
CA TYR A 56 11.31 -0.49 1.99
C TYR A 56 12.07 -1.76 2.36
N LEU A 57 11.32 -2.80 2.76
CA LEU A 57 11.82 -4.16 2.91
C LEU A 57 10.84 -5.12 2.25
N PRO A 58 11.35 -6.19 1.60
CA PRO A 58 10.47 -7.27 1.14
C PRO A 58 9.66 -7.84 2.30
N TYR A 59 8.44 -8.27 2.03
CA TYR A 59 7.51 -8.70 3.10
C TYR A 59 8.10 -9.78 4.00
N PHE A 60 8.80 -10.75 3.44
CA PHE A 60 9.36 -11.83 4.25
C PHE A 60 10.44 -11.36 5.24
N GLN A 61 11.15 -10.26 4.93
CA GLN A 61 12.10 -9.64 5.85
C GLN A 61 11.38 -8.76 6.86
N TRP A 62 10.44 -7.95 6.38
CA TRP A 62 9.65 -7.06 7.25
C TRP A 62 8.87 -7.83 8.31
N ALA A 63 8.28 -8.97 7.93
CA ALA A 63 7.46 -9.77 8.83
C ALA A 63 8.23 -10.32 10.03
N LYS A 64 9.56 -10.46 9.92
CA LYS A 64 10.41 -10.97 10.99
C LYS A 64 10.86 -9.90 11.98
N LEU A 65 10.59 -8.64 11.70
CA LEU A 65 11.04 -7.54 12.57
C LEU A 65 10.17 -7.41 13.82
N PRO A 66 10.75 -6.91 14.93
CA PRO A 66 9.94 -6.50 16.08
C PRO A 66 8.99 -5.36 15.72
N PRO A 67 7.87 -5.20 16.44
CA PRO A 67 6.87 -4.18 16.10
C PRO A 67 7.42 -2.77 15.96
N GLY A 68 8.36 -2.36 16.82
CA GLY A 68 8.96 -1.02 16.73
C GLY A 68 9.78 -0.82 15.46
N GLU A 69 10.48 -1.84 14.99
CA GLU A 69 11.23 -1.77 13.74
C GLU A 69 10.32 -1.87 12.53
N LYS A 70 9.24 -2.64 12.60
CA LYS A 70 8.25 -2.68 11.52
C LYS A 70 7.68 -1.30 11.22
N ALA A 71 7.44 -0.49 12.26
CA ALA A 71 6.89 0.85 12.09
C ALA A 71 7.86 1.80 11.38
N ALA A 72 9.17 1.56 11.45
CA ALA A 72 10.18 2.36 10.78
C ALA A 72 10.39 2.00 9.32
N HIS A 73 9.85 0.86 8.87
CA HIS A 73 9.98 0.35 7.50
C HIS A 73 8.61 0.12 6.90
N TRP A 74 8.56 0.07 5.57
CA TRP A 74 7.33 -0.24 4.87
C TRP A 74 7.53 -1.40 3.90
N THR A 75 6.45 -2.05 3.57
CA THR A 75 6.48 -3.20 2.67
C THR A 75 5.22 -3.24 1.81
N LEU A 76 5.30 -4.01 0.73
CA LEU A 76 4.17 -4.28 -0.15
C LEU A 76 3.80 -5.75 -0.02
N LYS A 77 2.54 -6.01 0.20
CA LYS A 77 2.02 -7.33 0.47
C LYS A 77 0.68 -7.49 -0.21
N ARG A 78 0.44 -8.65 -0.83
CA ARG A 78 -0.88 -8.98 -1.35
C ARG A 78 -1.91 -8.92 -0.22
N GLY A 79 -3.03 -8.27 -0.48
CA GLY A 79 -4.06 -8.02 0.54
C GLY A 79 -3.85 -6.75 1.34
N GLY A 80 -2.70 -6.10 1.21
CA GLY A 80 -2.45 -4.82 1.86
C GLY A 80 -3.24 -3.69 1.23
N LYS A 81 -3.27 -2.53 1.87
CA LYS A 81 -4.02 -1.37 1.40
C LYS A 81 -3.09 -0.25 0.96
N LEU A 82 -3.47 0.40 -0.14
CA LEU A 82 -2.83 1.62 -0.61
C LEU A 82 -3.89 2.71 -0.74
N ILE A 83 -3.52 3.95 -0.40
CA ILE A 83 -4.41 5.11 -0.46
C ILE A 83 -3.87 6.09 -1.50
N CYS A 84 -4.76 6.61 -2.34
CA CYS A 84 -4.43 7.71 -3.25
C CYS A 84 -4.43 9.02 -2.47
N GLY A 85 -3.25 9.56 -2.23
CA GLY A 85 -3.07 10.76 -1.43
C GLY A 85 -2.14 10.54 -0.25
N ALA A 86 -1.86 11.61 0.48
CA ALA A 86 -0.97 11.59 1.64
C ALA A 86 -1.80 11.49 2.92
N VAL A 87 -1.73 10.34 3.58
CA VAL A 87 -2.36 10.10 4.87
C VAL A 87 -1.28 9.63 5.83
N ARG A 88 -1.06 10.39 6.90
CA ARG A 88 0.04 10.12 7.82
C ARG A 88 -0.35 9.29 9.03
N ILE A 89 -1.61 9.38 9.45
CA ILE A 89 -2.11 8.70 10.63
C ILE A 89 -3.49 8.14 10.32
N LEU A 90 -3.73 6.89 10.74
CA LEU A 90 -5.04 6.25 10.70
C LEU A 90 -5.29 5.57 12.05
N THR A 91 -6.51 5.72 12.55
CA THR A 91 -6.98 4.89 13.66
C THR A 91 -7.49 3.56 13.12
N GLU A 92 -7.70 2.58 14.00
CA GLU A 92 -8.28 1.30 13.61
C GLU A 92 -9.68 1.48 13.00
N ALA A 93 -10.46 2.41 13.56
CA ALA A 93 -11.81 2.71 13.04
C ALA A 93 -11.75 3.34 11.65
N GLU A 94 -10.80 4.26 11.43
CA GLU A 94 -10.60 4.86 10.12
C GLU A 94 -10.13 3.84 9.09
N TYR A 95 -9.26 2.92 9.49
CA TYR A 95 -8.83 1.84 8.62
C TYR A 95 -10.00 0.93 8.23
N ALA A 96 -10.86 0.58 9.18
CA ALA A 96 -12.03 -0.26 8.91
C ALA A 96 -13.02 0.40 7.95
N ALA A 97 -13.10 1.74 7.95
CA ALA A 97 -13.98 2.51 7.10
C ALA A 97 -13.26 3.14 5.89
N LEU A 98 -12.07 2.66 5.56
CA LEU A 98 -11.18 3.30 4.60
C LEU A 98 -11.82 3.52 3.23
N GLU A 99 -12.55 2.53 2.72
CA GLU A 99 -13.19 2.61 1.41
C GLU A 99 -14.30 3.68 1.34
N LYS A 100 -14.85 4.07 2.49
CA LYS A 100 -15.91 5.08 2.57
C LYS A 100 -15.35 6.51 2.59
N THR A 101 -14.11 6.68 3.02
CA THR A 101 -13.54 7.99 3.29
C THR A 101 -12.37 8.34 2.37
N HIS A 102 -11.72 7.36 1.75
CA HIS A 102 -10.53 7.56 0.93
C HIS A 102 -10.62 6.79 -0.39
N ILE A 103 -9.93 7.32 -1.38
CA ILE A 103 -9.69 6.56 -2.62
C ILE A 103 -8.56 5.58 -2.30
N CYS A 104 -8.89 4.30 -2.27
CA CYS A 104 -7.93 3.26 -1.90
C CYS A 104 -8.12 2.00 -2.73
N CYS A 105 -7.18 1.09 -2.62
CA CYS A 105 -7.29 -0.22 -3.24
C CYS A 105 -6.66 -1.29 -2.36
N THR A 106 -7.01 -2.54 -2.66
CA THR A 106 -6.38 -3.71 -2.06
C THR A 106 -5.36 -4.27 -3.05
N VAL A 107 -4.15 -4.50 -2.59
CA VAL A 107 -3.06 -4.99 -3.44
C VAL A 107 -3.35 -6.42 -3.90
N ALA A 108 -3.32 -6.64 -5.20
CA ALA A 108 -3.50 -7.97 -5.80
C ALA A 108 -2.17 -8.55 -6.29
N ALA A 109 -1.28 -7.71 -6.85
CA ALA A 109 0.01 -8.16 -7.35
C ALA A 109 1.04 -7.05 -7.26
N VAL A 110 2.29 -7.42 -7.05
CA VAL A 110 3.42 -6.49 -6.98
C VAL A 110 4.53 -7.01 -7.88
N SER A 111 5.08 -6.12 -8.72
CA SER A 111 6.27 -6.40 -9.51
C SER A 111 7.34 -5.37 -9.17
N ASP A 112 8.55 -5.85 -8.91
CA ASP A 112 9.69 -4.98 -8.63
C ASP A 112 10.46 -4.78 -9.95
N ASN A 113 10.35 -3.58 -10.51
CA ASN A 113 11.04 -3.22 -11.73
C ASN A 113 12.30 -2.45 -11.36
N ARG A 114 13.45 -3.06 -11.61
CA ARG A 114 14.76 -2.51 -11.24
C ARG A 114 15.49 -1.89 -12.43
N GLU A 115 14.78 -1.17 -13.28
CA GLU A 115 15.41 -0.42 -14.35
C GLU A 115 16.45 0.56 -13.81
N PRO A 116 17.66 0.63 -14.42
CA PRO A 116 18.73 1.47 -13.87
C PRO A 116 18.37 2.95 -13.73
N LEU A 117 17.57 3.48 -14.66
CA LEU A 117 17.26 4.91 -14.68
C LEU A 117 16.07 5.26 -13.78
N LEU A 118 15.06 4.41 -13.70
CA LEU A 118 13.85 4.66 -12.92
C LEU A 118 13.36 3.38 -12.24
N PRO A 119 14.09 2.91 -11.22
CA PRO A 119 13.61 1.74 -10.49
C PRO A 119 12.29 2.05 -9.77
N HIS A 120 11.34 1.12 -9.87
CA HIS A 120 10.02 1.33 -9.27
C HIS A 120 9.31 -0.01 -9.02
N PHE A 121 8.29 0.05 -8.15
CA PHE A 121 7.35 -1.05 -8.01
C PHE A 121 6.13 -0.78 -8.87
N HIS A 122 5.67 -1.79 -9.58
CA HIS A 122 4.37 -1.76 -10.24
C HIS A 122 3.40 -2.57 -9.39
N VAL A 123 2.31 -1.94 -8.96
CA VAL A 123 1.32 -2.56 -8.10
C VAL A 123 -0.01 -2.59 -8.82
N GLU A 124 -0.67 -3.75 -8.82
CA GLU A 124 -2.04 -3.88 -9.27
C GLU A 124 -2.95 -4.11 -8.08
N GLY A 125 -4.10 -3.42 -8.09
CA GLY A 125 -5.08 -3.52 -7.02
C GLY A 125 -6.50 -3.41 -7.51
N SER A 126 -7.39 -3.56 -6.58
CA SER A 126 -8.83 -3.46 -6.86
C SER A 126 -9.59 -2.81 -5.70
#